data_2350e011c5363218e4111d6d699bce5e
#
_entry.id   2350e011c5363218e4111d6d699bce5e
#
_cell.length_a   1.000
_cell.length_b   1.000
_cell.length_c   1.000
_cell.angle_alpha   90.00
_cell.angle_beta   90.00
_cell.angle_gamma   90.00
#
_symmetry.space_group_name_H-M   'P 1'
#
loop_
_entity.id
_entity.type
_entity.pdbx_description
1 polymer ?
#
loop_
_entity_poly.entity_id
_entity_poly.type
_entity_poly.pdbx_seq_one_letter_code
_entity_poly.pdbx_strand_id
1 'polypeptide(L)'
;IFEMRDGKLKKFIQTVSYIPHFFSWIVLGGMMISWLSTNGFINQVLMSLGMMDKGVNHLLDPDKYWWIAVLSDLWKEVGWGTILYLAGMSRIDPTFYEAARIDGATKLTQIRTITLPLLTPIISLNLILNVSGILGSNLDQTLVLMNSQNQNKSEVINSFVYKMGLTQGDFSYATAVGLGIAIISVILLVITDRVTRKLNNGNSVIL
;
A
#
# COMPACT_ATOMS: atom_id res chain seq x y z
N ILE A 1 -4.29 -8.09 15.28
CA ILE A 1 -4.78 -6.93 16.07
C ILE A 1 -6.20 -7.20 16.60
N PHE A 2 -7.14 -7.66 15.77
CA PHE A 2 -8.54 -7.91 16.20
C PHE A 2 -8.66 -8.94 17.31
N GLU A 3 -7.86 -9.99 17.28
CA GLU A 3 -7.82 -11.11 18.24
C GLU A 3 -7.04 -10.83 19.54
N MET A 4 -6.44 -9.66 19.69
CA MET A 4 -5.65 -9.34 20.89
C MET A 4 -6.56 -9.11 22.10
N ARG A 5 -6.29 -9.82 23.21
CA ARG A 5 -7.04 -9.71 24.48
C ARG A 5 -6.74 -8.41 25.23
N ASP A 6 -5.51 -7.89 25.14
CA ASP A 6 -5.12 -6.65 25.82
C ASP A 6 -5.55 -5.43 25.01
N GLY A 7 -6.57 -4.74 25.49
CA GLY A 7 -7.11 -3.53 24.86
C GLY A 7 -6.12 -2.36 24.79
N LYS A 8 -5.18 -2.24 25.72
CA LYS A 8 -4.16 -1.17 25.74
C LYS A 8 -3.09 -1.43 24.67
N LEU A 9 -2.58 -2.67 24.63
CA LEU A 9 -1.60 -3.08 23.62
C LEU A 9 -2.19 -3.00 22.20
N LYS A 10 -3.44 -3.43 22.02
CA LYS A 10 -4.16 -3.29 20.76
C LYS A 10 -4.21 -1.85 20.29
N LYS A 11 -4.66 -0.93 21.17
CA LYS A 11 -4.73 0.51 20.85
C LYS A 11 -3.35 1.08 20.52
N PHE A 12 -2.32 0.72 21.29
CA PHE A 12 -0.95 1.16 21.04
C PHE A 12 -0.45 0.74 19.65
N ILE A 13 -0.58 -0.55 19.30
CA ILE A 13 -0.17 -1.07 17.99
C ILE A 13 -0.95 -0.39 16.86
N GLN A 14 -2.27 -0.22 17.03
CA GLN A 14 -3.10 0.49 16.05
C GLN A 14 -2.61 1.92 15.84
N THR A 15 -2.42 2.67 16.93
CA THR A 15 -1.97 4.06 16.85
C THR A 15 -0.61 4.17 16.15
N VAL A 16 0.37 3.37 16.57
CA VAL A 16 1.71 3.38 15.96
C VAL A 16 1.67 3.00 14.48
N SER A 17 0.83 2.03 14.12
CA SER A 17 0.69 1.60 12.71
C SER A 17 -0.04 2.63 11.84
N TYR A 18 -0.90 3.48 12.41
CA TYR A 18 -1.67 4.47 11.66
C TYR A 18 -0.91 5.80 11.46
N ILE A 19 -0.04 6.15 12.39
CA ILE A 19 0.70 7.42 12.40
C ILE A 19 1.42 7.69 11.06
N PRO A 20 2.15 6.74 10.43
CA PRO A 20 2.90 7.01 9.21
C PRO A 20 2.03 7.52 8.05
N HIS A 21 0.79 7.07 7.95
CA HIS A 21 -0.15 7.49 6.92
C HIS A 21 -0.39 9.01 6.90
N PHE A 22 -0.40 9.67 8.06
CA PHE A 22 -0.69 11.10 8.18
C PHE A 22 0.46 12.02 7.77
N PHE A 23 1.67 11.48 7.61
CA PHE A 23 2.79 12.25 7.10
C PHE A 23 2.73 12.36 5.57
N SER A 24 3.02 13.56 5.05
CA SER A 24 3.20 13.74 3.62
C SER A 24 4.43 12.99 3.11
N TRP A 25 4.43 12.61 1.83
CA TRP A 25 5.61 12.00 1.21
C TRP A 25 6.84 12.93 1.23
N ILE A 26 6.65 14.25 1.24
CA ILE A 26 7.76 15.21 1.36
C ILE A 26 8.48 15.01 2.70
N VAL A 27 7.74 14.91 3.80
CA VAL A 27 8.31 14.72 5.14
C VAL A 27 8.93 13.33 5.27
N LEU A 28 8.18 12.28 4.94
CA LEU A 28 8.69 10.90 5.02
C LEU A 28 9.87 10.66 4.10
N GLY A 29 9.82 11.17 2.87
CA GLY A 29 10.90 11.03 1.91
C GLY A 29 12.17 11.75 2.39
N GLY A 30 12.05 12.94 2.98
CA GLY A 30 13.18 13.65 3.61
C GLY A 30 13.82 12.83 4.74
N MET A 31 13.00 12.22 5.60
CA MET A 31 13.48 11.30 6.64
C MET A 31 14.18 10.08 6.03
N MET A 32 13.61 9.48 4.98
CA MET A 32 14.19 8.31 4.31
C MET A 32 15.51 8.65 3.62
N ILE A 33 15.62 9.79 2.94
CA ILE A 33 16.86 10.27 2.35
C ILE A 33 17.94 10.37 3.42
N SER A 34 17.61 10.93 4.59
CA SER A 34 18.52 11.02 5.72
C SER A 34 18.93 9.65 6.26
N TRP A 35 17.97 8.75 6.50
CA TRP A 35 18.24 7.41 7.07
C TRP A 35 19.02 6.49 6.13
N LEU A 36 18.80 6.61 4.81
CA LEU A 36 19.45 5.81 3.77
C LEU A 36 20.75 6.42 3.26
N SER A 37 21.13 7.61 3.74
CA SER A 37 22.40 8.27 3.40
C SER A 37 23.60 7.49 3.95
N THR A 38 24.81 7.80 3.47
CA THR A 38 26.07 7.13 3.86
C THR A 38 26.28 7.09 5.37
N ASN A 39 25.95 8.16 6.08
CA ASN A 39 26.05 8.27 7.55
C ASN A 39 24.69 8.12 8.25
N GLY A 40 23.68 7.63 7.53
CA GLY A 40 22.31 7.53 8.03
C GLY A 40 22.10 6.40 9.04
N PHE A 41 20.97 6.47 9.73
CA PHE A 41 20.60 5.53 10.79
C PHE A 41 20.67 4.06 10.34
N ILE A 42 20.22 3.75 9.14
CA ILE A 42 20.23 2.37 8.61
C ILE A 42 21.66 1.82 8.52
N ASN A 43 22.59 2.61 7.98
CA ASN A 43 24.00 2.20 7.90
C ASN A 43 24.64 2.05 9.28
N GLN A 44 24.31 2.94 10.24
CA GLN A 44 24.83 2.82 11.62
C GLN A 44 24.36 1.52 12.27
N VAL A 45 23.11 1.14 12.10
CA VAL A 45 22.58 -0.14 12.60
C VAL A 45 23.27 -1.32 11.91
N LEU A 46 23.38 -1.31 10.57
CA LEU A 46 24.01 -2.42 9.83
C LEU A 46 25.50 -2.58 10.18
N MET A 47 26.22 -1.49 10.37
CA MET A 47 27.62 -1.52 10.82
C MET A 47 27.74 -2.04 12.26
N SER A 48 26.85 -1.62 13.16
CA SER A 48 26.87 -2.10 14.55
C SER A 48 26.56 -3.61 14.68
N LEU A 49 25.81 -4.16 13.72
CA LEU A 49 25.51 -5.60 13.62
C LEU A 49 26.62 -6.39 12.88
N GLY A 50 27.67 -5.72 12.41
CA GLY A 50 28.75 -6.36 11.65
C GLY A 50 28.33 -6.82 10.24
N MET A 51 27.22 -6.31 9.71
CA MET A 51 26.71 -6.66 8.38
C MET A 51 27.35 -5.85 7.25
N MET A 52 27.98 -4.72 7.59
CA MET A 52 28.66 -3.83 6.64
C MET A 52 29.90 -3.19 7.29
N ASP A 53 30.96 -3.05 6.52
CA ASP A 53 32.20 -2.38 6.94
C ASP A 53 32.17 -0.86 6.71
N LYS A 54 31.39 -0.43 5.71
CA LYS A 54 31.30 0.99 5.30
C LYS A 54 29.86 1.36 4.99
N GLY A 55 29.47 2.58 5.36
CA GLY A 55 28.17 3.13 4.96
C GLY A 55 28.11 3.41 3.46
N VAL A 56 26.95 3.19 2.88
CA VAL A 56 26.62 3.45 1.47
C VAL A 56 25.37 4.30 1.39
N ASN A 57 25.22 5.10 0.34
CA ASN A 57 23.94 5.75 0.09
C ASN A 57 23.05 4.80 -0.72
N HIS A 58 22.05 4.22 -0.05
CA HIS A 58 21.19 3.19 -0.64
C HIS A 58 20.29 3.73 -1.76
N LEU A 59 19.94 5.03 -1.77
CA LEU A 59 19.12 5.65 -2.82
C LEU A 59 19.89 5.91 -4.11
N LEU A 60 21.23 5.91 -4.08
CA LEU A 60 22.05 6.06 -5.28
C LEU A 60 22.21 4.72 -6.04
N ASP A 61 21.80 3.62 -5.45
CA ASP A 61 21.81 2.29 -6.07
C ASP A 61 20.46 2.04 -6.76
N PRO A 62 20.41 2.01 -8.11
CA PRO A 62 19.15 1.81 -8.83
C PRO A 62 18.47 0.49 -8.52
N ASP A 63 19.24 -0.57 -8.22
CA ASP A 63 18.68 -1.90 -7.99
C ASP A 63 17.99 -2.02 -6.63
N LYS A 64 18.28 -1.13 -5.69
CA LYS A 64 17.60 -1.04 -4.39
C LYS A 64 16.35 -0.18 -4.42
N TYR A 65 16.16 0.65 -5.46
CA TYR A 65 15.06 1.63 -5.50
C TYR A 65 13.70 0.99 -5.29
N TRP A 66 13.39 -0.08 -6.01
CA TRP A 66 12.08 -0.74 -5.92
C TRP A 66 11.80 -1.30 -4.53
N TRP A 67 12.79 -1.88 -3.88
CA TRP A 67 12.64 -2.38 -2.51
C TRP A 67 12.40 -1.23 -1.53
N ILE A 68 13.11 -0.12 -1.68
CA ILE A 68 12.93 1.07 -0.85
C ILE A 68 11.52 1.64 -1.07
N ALA A 69 11.10 1.79 -2.32
CA ALA A 69 9.78 2.31 -2.65
C ALA A 69 8.65 1.43 -2.10
N VAL A 70 8.71 0.12 -2.33
CA VAL A 70 7.68 -0.82 -1.86
C VAL A 70 7.64 -0.90 -0.34
N LEU A 71 8.79 -1.02 0.34
CA LEU A 71 8.82 -1.14 1.79
C LEU A 71 8.37 0.15 2.48
N SER A 72 8.71 1.30 1.93
CA SER A 72 8.28 2.59 2.48
C SER A 72 6.78 2.84 2.30
N ASP A 73 6.23 2.48 1.14
CA ASP A 73 4.81 2.57 0.89
C ASP A 73 4.03 1.59 1.78
N LEU A 74 4.48 0.35 1.87
CA LEU A 74 3.89 -0.64 2.75
C LEU A 74 3.90 -0.17 4.21
N TRP A 75 5.02 0.36 4.71
CA TRP A 75 5.11 0.90 6.06
C TRP A 75 4.16 2.06 6.29
N LYS A 76 4.01 2.95 5.30
CA LYS A 76 3.11 4.10 5.37
C LYS A 76 1.64 3.67 5.37
N GLU A 77 1.24 2.76 4.49
CA GLU A 77 -0.17 2.53 4.16
C GLU A 77 -0.77 1.28 4.84
N VAL A 78 0.03 0.30 5.26
CA VAL A 78 -0.48 -0.98 5.80
C VAL A 78 -1.38 -0.79 7.02
N GLY A 79 -1.02 0.12 7.92
CA GLY A 79 -1.81 0.39 9.12
C GLY A 79 -3.17 0.97 8.76
N TRP A 80 -3.19 2.02 7.95
CA TRP A 80 -4.41 2.69 7.51
C TRP A 80 -5.33 1.75 6.75
N GLY A 81 -4.79 0.95 5.83
CA GLY A 81 -5.54 -0.05 5.07
C GLY A 81 -6.26 -1.08 5.95
N THR A 82 -5.78 -1.35 7.18
CA THR A 82 -6.46 -2.29 8.09
C THR A 82 -7.77 -1.77 8.64
N ILE A 83 -8.02 -0.47 8.66
CA ILE A 83 -9.22 0.15 9.26
C ILE A 83 -10.48 -0.37 8.59
N LEU A 84 -10.49 -0.42 7.26
CA LEU A 84 -11.64 -0.89 6.49
C LEU A 84 -12.01 -2.35 6.84
N TYR A 85 -10.99 -3.21 6.96
CA TYR A 85 -11.20 -4.61 7.33
C TYR A 85 -11.63 -4.77 8.79
N LEU A 86 -11.07 -3.98 9.70
CA LEU A 86 -11.48 -3.99 11.11
C LEU A 86 -12.93 -3.55 11.28
N ALA A 87 -13.35 -2.52 10.55
CA ALA A 87 -14.74 -2.07 10.52
C ALA A 87 -15.68 -3.17 9.98
N GLY A 88 -15.28 -3.85 8.90
CA GLY A 88 -16.02 -4.99 8.36
C GLY A 88 -16.14 -6.15 9.35
N MET A 89 -15.05 -6.53 9.98
CA MET A 89 -15.05 -7.61 11.00
C MET A 89 -15.93 -7.27 12.22
N SER A 90 -15.98 -6.00 12.62
CA SER A 90 -16.81 -5.56 13.75
C SER A 90 -18.30 -5.65 13.47
N ARG A 91 -18.72 -5.80 12.21
CA ARG A 91 -20.13 -5.97 11.81
C ARG A 91 -20.56 -7.43 11.77
N ILE A 92 -19.63 -8.37 11.87
CA ILE A 92 -19.95 -9.81 11.88
C ILE A 92 -20.55 -10.15 13.23
N ASP A 93 -21.75 -10.78 13.20
CA ASP A 93 -22.44 -11.21 14.42
C ASP A 93 -21.59 -12.24 15.19
N PRO A 94 -21.28 -12.00 16.48
CA PRO A 94 -20.53 -12.93 17.30
C PRO A 94 -21.12 -14.34 17.40
N THR A 95 -22.44 -14.49 17.19
CA THR A 95 -23.14 -15.78 17.25
C THR A 95 -22.58 -16.79 16.24
N PHE A 96 -22.13 -16.35 15.08
CA PHE A 96 -21.46 -17.23 14.10
C PHE A 96 -20.21 -17.89 14.67
N TYR A 97 -19.41 -17.12 15.43
CA TYR A 97 -18.18 -17.63 16.04
C TYR A 97 -18.49 -18.52 17.27
N GLU A 98 -19.54 -18.22 18.00
CA GLU A 98 -19.99 -19.02 19.15
C GLU A 98 -20.48 -20.39 18.66
N ALA A 99 -21.34 -20.45 17.66
CA ALA A 99 -21.81 -21.69 17.05
C ALA A 99 -20.62 -22.53 16.52
N ALA A 100 -19.71 -21.91 15.76
CA ALA A 100 -18.54 -22.61 15.25
C ALA A 100 -17.63 -23.17 16.37
N ARG A 101 -17.54 -22.52 17.53
CA ARG A 101 -16.79 -23.05 18.69
C ARG A 101 -17.46 -24.28 19.29
N ILE A 102 -18.81 -24.29 19.36
CA ILE A 102 -19.57 -25.44 19.82
C ILE A 102 -19.32 -26.63 18.90
N ASP A 103 -19.25 -26.39 17.58
CA ASP A 103 -18.94 -27.40 16.57
C ASP A 103 -17.45 -27.82 16.55
N GLY A 104 -16.62 -27.29 17.47
CA GLY A 104 -15.19 -27.63 17.58
C GLY A 104 -14.29 -26.97 16.54
N ALA A 105 -14.77 -25.94 15.82
CA ALA A 105 -13.99 -25.25 14.81
C ALA A 105 -12.79 -24.51 15.40
N THR A 106 -11.59 -24.74 14.84
CA THR A 106 -10.37 -24.01 15.20
C THR A 106 -10.45 -22.55 14.72
N LYS A 107 -9.61 -21.68 15.27
CA LYS A 107 -9.53 -20.28 14.82
C LYS A 107 -9.27 -20.14 13.30
N LEU A 108 -8.40 -20.99 12.75
CA LEU A 108 -8.12 -20.97 11.31
C LEU A 108 -9.34 -21.37 10.48
N THR A 109 -10.11 -22.35 10.96
CA THR A 109 -11.39 -22.75 10.37
C THR A 109 -12.37 -21.59 10.41
N GLN A 110 -12.57 -20.95 11.56
CA GLN A 110 -13.45 -19.77 11.69
C GLN A 110 -13.06 -18.63 10.74
N ILE A 111 -11.76 -18.34 10.59
CA ILE A 111 -11.29 -17.34 9.64
C ILE A 111 -11.66 -17.70 8.21
N ARG A 112 -11.47 -18.96 7.79
CA ARG A 112 -11.71 -19.40 6.42
C ARG A 112 -13.20 -19.53 6.09
N THR A 113 -14.03 -19.96 7.04
CA THR A 113 -15.45 -20.29 6.78
C THR A 113 -16.40 -19.16 7.17
N ILE A 114 -16.02 -18.25 8.06
CA ILE A 114 -16.87 -17.16 8.53
C ILE A 114 -16.26 -15.80 8.14
N THR A 115 -15.06 -15.50 8.63
CA THR A 115 -14.49 -14.16 8.49
C THR A 115 -14.22 -13.79 7.04
N LEU A 116 -13.47 -14.62 6.30
CA LEU A 116 -13.12 -14.32 4.91
C LEU A 116 -14.34 -14.24 3.97
N PRO A 117 -15.30 -15.18 4.01
CA PRO A 117 -16.49 -15.08 3.18
C PRO A 117 -17.33 -13.83 3.46
N LEU A 118 -17.51 -13.47 4.73
CA LEU A 118 -18.29 -12.28 5.10
C LEU A 118 -17.55 -10.96 4.81
N LEU A 119 -16.22 -10.98 4.68
CA LEU A 119 -15.42 -9.84 4.25
C LEU A 119 -15.25 -9.76 2.72
N THR A 120 -15.69 -10.76 1.97
CA THR A 120 -15.50 -10.78 0.50
C THR A 120 -15.98 -9.50 -0.20
N PRO A 121 -17.11 -8.87 0.14
CA PRO A 121 -17.53 -7.62 -0.49
C PRO A 121 -16.52 -6.47 -0.25
N ILE A 122 -15.97 -6.38 0.96
CA ILE A 122 -14.98 -5.36 1.33
C ILE A 122 -13.65 -5.61 0.62
N ILE A 123 -13.23 -6.88 0.56
CA ILE A 123 -12.02 -7.30 -0.17
C ILE A 123 -12.17 -6.96 -1.65
N SER A 124 -13.32 -7.27 -2.24
CA SER A 124 -13.63 -6.99 -3.65
C SER A 124 -13.59 -5.50 -3.94
N LEU A 125 -14.26 -4.68 -3.11
CA LEU A 125 -14.25 -3.23 -3.26
C LEU A 125 -12.82 -2.68 -3.22
N ASN A 126 -12.05 -3.07 -2.21
CA ASN A 126 -10.68 -2.59 -2.05
C ASN A 126 -9.78 -3.05 -3.22
N LEU A 127 -9.94 -4.28 -3.71
CA LEU A 127 -9.23 -4.78 -4.89
C LEU A 127 -9.55 -3.96 -6.14
N ILE A 128 -10.83 -3.66 -6.39
CA ILE A 128 -11.26 -2.87 -7.54
C ILE A 128 -10.65 -1.47 -7.49
N LEU A 129 -10.71 -0.80 -6.33
CA LEU A 129 -10.14 0.54 -6.16
C LEU A 129 -8.62 0.56 -6.35
N ASN A 130 -7.91 -0.40 -5.78
CA ASN A 130 -6.45 -0.47 -5.91
C ASN A 130 -6.02 -0.80 -7.36
N VAL A 131 -6.68 -1.75 -8.02
CA VAL A 131 -6.33 -2.12 -9.40
C VAL A 131 -6.64 -0.98 -10.37
N SER A 132 -7.76 -0.28 -10.22
CA SER A 132 -8.08 0.86 -11.07
C SER A 132 -7.11 2.04 -10.89
N GLY A 133 -6.57 2.22 -9.68
CA GLY A 133 -5.60 3.27 -9.35
C GLY A 133 -4.14 2.94 -9.64
N ILE A 134 -3.81 1.71 -10.05
CA ILE A 134 -2.41 1.23 -10.13
C ILE A 134 -1.51 2.05 -11.07
N LEU A 135 -2.08 2.61 -12.13
CA LEU A 135 -1.34 3.44 -13.08
C LEU A 135 -1.14 4.89 -12.61
N GLY A 136 -1.94 5.31 -11.61
CA GLY A 136 -1.98 6.68 -11.12
C GLY A 136 -1.31 6.91 -9.77
N SER A 137 -0.69 5.90 -9.17
CA SER A 137 -0.23 5.93 -7.79
C SER A 137 1.19 6.49 -7.61
N ASN A 138 1.44 6.98 -6.38
CA ASN A 138 2.78 7.24 -5.82
C ASN A 138 3.66 8.29 -6.54
N LEU A 139 3.05 9.30 -7.19
CA LEU A 139 3.80 10.40 -7.81
C LEU A 139 4.69 11.12 -6.78
N ASP A 140 4.12 11.52 -5.63
CA ASP A 140 4.84 12.28 -4.60
C ASP A 140 6.02 11.49 -4.03
N GLN A 141 5.84 10.19 -3.77
CA GLN A 141 6.92 9.31 -3.34
C GLN A 141 8.04 9.27 -4.38
N THR A 142 7.67 9.06 -5.64
CA THR A 142 8.62 9.00 -6.74
C THR A 142 9.40 10.31 -6.88
N LEU A 143 8.73 11.46 -6.88
CA LEU A 143 9.38 12.76 -7.02
C LEU A 143 10.38 13.06 -5.90
N VAL A 144 10.11 12.59 -4.68
CA VAL A 144 11.00 12.83 -3.53
C VAL A 144 12.18 11.86 -3.50
N LEU A 145 11.98 10.58 -3.84
CA LEU A 145 13.02 9.55 -3.76
C LEU A 145 13.85 9.41 -5.04
N MET A 146 13.34 9.91 -6.17
CA MET A 146 14.03 9.87 -7.46
C MET A 146 15.24 10.82 -7.45
N ASN A 147 16.35 10.38 -8.05
CA ASN A 147 17.54 11.18 -8.27
C ASN A 147 18.18 10.80 -9.63
N SER A 148 19.21 11.53 -10.05
CA SER A 148 19.88 11.33 -11.35
C SER A 148 20.48 9.94 -11.55
N GLN A 149 20.82 9.22 -10.47
CA GLN A 149 21.45 7.90 -10.55
C GLN A 149 20.41 6.77 -10.60
N ASN A 150 19.26 6.93 -9.93
CA ASN A 150 18.22 5.91 -9.90
C ASN A 150 17.06 6.18 -10.88
N GLN A 151 17.06 7.30 -11.63
CA GLN A 151 15.97 7.71 -12.51
C GLN A 151 15.54 6.62 -13.50
N ASN A 152 16.49 5.87 -14.04
CA ASN A 152 16.23 4.77 -14.99
C ASN A 152 15.36 3.65 -14.41
N LYS A 153 15.27 3.52 -13.09
CA LYS A 153 14.45 2.54 -12.38
C LYS A 153 13.26 3.17 -11.66
N SER A 154 13.34 4.45 -11.30
CA SER A 154 12.33 5.13 -10.50
C SER A 154 11.27 5.86 -11.30
N GLU A 155 11.54 6.18 -12.58
CA GLU A 155 10.59 6.91 -13.40
C GLU A 155 9.34 6.06 -13.69
N VAL A 156 8.20 6.59 -13.30
CA VAL A 156 6.87 6.00 -13.55
C VAL A 156 6.08 6.91 -14.50
N ILE A 157 4.99 6.39 -15.08
CA ILE A 157 4.20 7.14 -16.07
C ILE A 157 3.79 8.52 -15.54
N ASN A 158 3.35 8.59 -14.27
CA ASN A 158 2.93 9.87 -13.67
C ASN A 158 4.08 10.86 -13.49
N SER A 159 5.28 10.42 -13.09
CA SER A 159 6.44 11.31 -12.98
C SER A 159 6.91 11.79 -14.35
N PHE A 160 6.78 10.96 -15.37
CA PHE A 160 7.04 11.33 -16.75
C PHE A 160 6.04 12.39 -17.26
N VAL A 161 4.74 12.15 -17.05
CA VAL A 161 3.66 13.11 -17.44
C VAL A 161 3.85 14.45 -16.72
N TYR A 162 4.18 14.41 -15.41
CA TYR A 162 4.49 15.58 -14.61
C TYR A 162 5.65 16.38 -15.22
N LYS A 163 6.73 15.71 -15.58
CA LYS A 163 7.92 16.34 -16.19
C LYS A 163 7.60 16.96 -17.55
N MET A 164 6.90 16.23 -18.43
CA MET A 164 6.51 16.72 -19.76
C MET A 164 5.57 17.92 -19.67
N GLY A 165 4.53 17.84 -18.84
CA GLY A 165 3.53 18.90 -18.69
C GLY A 165 4.08 20.13 -17.97
N LEU A 166 4.54 19.98 -16.73
CA LEU A 166 4.87 21.12 -15.88
C LEU A 166 6.31 21.62 -16.06
N THR A 167 7.27 20.72 -16.36
CA THR A 167 8.68 21.14 -16.49
C THR A 167 9.00 21.55 -17.93
N GLN A 168 8.46 20.86 -18.93
CA GLN A 168 8.74 21.15 -20.36
C GLN A 168 7.65 22.00 -21.02
N GLY A 169 6.49 22.18 -20.37
CA GLY A 169 5.38 22.98 -20.88
C GLY A 169 4.54 22.30 -21.96
N ASP A 170 4.75 21.01 -22.22
CA ASP A 170 3.96 20.25 -23.19
C ASP A 170 2.67 19.70 -22.54
N PHE A 171 1.74 20.60 -22.29
CA PHE A 171 0.45 20.30 -21.68
C PHE A 171 -0.41 19.40 -22.57
N SER A 172 -0.30 19.55 -23.90
CA SER A 172 -1.07 18.76 -24.85
C SER A 172 -0.70 17.28 -24.78
N TYR A 173 0.59 16.98 -24.77
CA TYR A 173 1.09 15.62 -24.62
C TYR A 173 0.74 15.04 -23.25
N ALA A 174 0.99 15.80 -22.19
CA ALA A 174 0.67 15.37 -20.81
C ALA A 174 -0.82 15.03 -20.65
N THR A 175 -1.71 15.85 -21.25
CA THR A 175 -3.16 15.62 -21.22
C THR A 175 -3.54 14.37 -22.01
N ALA A 176 -2.94 14.16 -23.17
CA ALA A 176 -3.20 12.97 -23.99
C ALA A 176 -2.81 11.68 -23.28
N VAL A 177 -1.63 11.65 -22.62
CA VAL A 177 -1.19 10.50 -21.84
C VAL A 177 -2.09 10.30 -20.61
N GLY A 178 -2.46 11.38 -19.91
CA GLY A 178 -3.39 11.34 -18.77
C GLY A 178 -4.76 10.75 -19.16
N LEU A 179 -5.30 11.13 -20.32
CA LEU A 179 -6.53 10.55 -20.86
C LEU A 179 -6.36 9.04 -21.16
N GLY A 180 -5.23 8.66 -21.74
CA GLY A 180 -4.90 7.24 -21.96
C GLY A 180 -4.88 6.44 -20.66
N ILE A 181 -4.24 6.96 -19.60
CA ILE A 181 -4.23 6.36 -18.27
C ILE A 181 -5.66 6.20 -17.72
N ALA A 182 -6.49 7.24 -17.84
CA ALA A 182 -7.88 7.21 -17.37
C ALA A 182 -8.71 6.13 -18.07
N ILE A 183 -8.59 6.00 -19.39
CA ILE A 183 -9.27 4.97 -20.18
C ILE A 183 -8.84 3.57 -19.72
N ILE A 184 -7.54 3.32 -19.56
CA ILE A 184 -7.02 2.03 -19.11
C ILE A 184 -7.50 1.73 -17.67
N SER A 185 -7.51 2.73 -16.79
CA SER A 185 -8.01 2.60 -15.42
C SER A 185 -9.50 2.19 -15.38
N VAL A 186 -10.32 2.77 -16.23
CA VAL A 186 -11.74 2.37 -16.36
C VAL A 186 -11.88 0.94 -16.89
N ILE A 187 -11.08 0.55 -17.85
CA ILE A 187 -11.07 -0.84 -18.36
C ILE A 187 -10.67 -1.81 -17.24
N LEU A 188 -9.60 -1.50 -16.50
CA LEU A 188 -9.16 -2.31 -15.35
C LEU A 188 -10.24 -2.40 -14.26
N LEU A 189 -10.93 -1.30 -13.97
CA LEU A 189 -12.04 -1.27 -13.02
C LEU A 189 -13.14 -2.25 -13.46
N VAL A 190 -13.60 -2.16 -14.71
CA VAL A 190 -14.67 -3.02 -15.24
C VAL A 190 -14.25 -4.49 -15.26
N ILE A 191 -13.02 -4.79 -15.64
CA ILE A 191 -12.49 -6.17 -15.62
C ILE A 191 -12.46 -6.70 -14.20
N THR A 192 -11.94 -5.91 -13.25
CA THR A 192 -11.81 -6.33 -11.86
C THR A 192 -13.18 -6.51 -11.21
N ASP A 193 -14.15 -5.63 -11.46
CA ASP A 193 -15.53 -5.81 -10.98
C ASP A 193 -16.15 -7.11 -11.50
N ARG A 194 -15.97 -7.42 -12.79
CA ARG A 194 -16.46 -8.69 -13.36
C ARG A 194 -15.81 -9.93 -12.75
N VAL A 195 -14.52 -9.86 -12.45
CA VAL A 195 -13.80 -10.97 -11.79
C VAL A 195 -14.29 -11.14 -10.34
N THR A 196 -14.44 -10.03 -9.62
CA THR A 196 -14.87 -10.07 -8.21
C THR A 196 -16.34 -10.45 -8.02
N ARG A 197 -17.21 -10.26 -9.02
CA ARG A 197 -18.59 -10.78 -9.01
C ARG A 197 -18.63 -12.28 -8.75
N LYS A 198 -17.72 -13.05 -9.34
CA LYS A 198 -17.64 -14.50 -9.11
C LYS A 198 -17.31 -14.84 -7.66
N LEU A 199 -16.54 -14.01 -6.99
CA LEU A 199 -16.19 -14.17 -5.57
C LEU A 199 -17.32 -13.73 -4.64
N ASN A 200 -18.20 -12.84 -5.11
CA ASN A 200 -19.28 -12.22 -4.34
C ASN A 200 -20.66 -12.79 -4.69
N ASN A 201 -20.73 -14.10 -4.97
CA ASN A 201 -21.97 -14.83 -5.27
C ASN A 201 -22.81 -14.20 -6.41
N GLY A 202 -22.16 -13.62 -7.40
CA GLY A 202 -22.80 -12.98 -8.54
C GLY A 202 -23.22 -11.52 -8.34
N ASN A 203 -23.07 -10.96 -7.15
CA ASN A 203 -23.37 -9.55 -6.87
C ASN A 203 -22.18 -8.68 -7.29
N SER A 204 -22.45 -7.61 -8.07
CA SER A 204 -21.44 -6.58 -8.30
C SER A 204 -21.26 -5.73 -7.05
N VAL A 205 -20.07 -5.11 -6.93
CA VAL A 205 -19.77 -4.21 -5.82
C VAL A 205 -19.95 -2.75 -6.24
N ILE A 206 -19.78 -2.45 -7.53
CA ILE A 206 -19.80 -1.08 -8.05
C ILE A 206 -20.82 -0.90 -9.18
N LEU A 207 -20.97 -1.85 -10.10
CA LEU A 207 -21.79 -1.72 -11.32
C LEU A 207 -23.03 -2.61 -11.29
#